data_08f2868fd194a0641daee31740bd686a
#
_entry.id   08f2868fd194a0641daee31740bd686a
#
_cell.length_a   1.000
_cell.length_b   1.000
_cell.length_c   1.000
_cell.angle_alpha   90.00
_cell.angle_beta   90.00
_cell.angle_gamma   90.00
#
_symmetry.space_group_name_H-M   'P 1'
#
loop_
_entity.id
_entity.type
_entity.pdbx_description
1 polymer ?
#
loop_
_entity_poly.entity_id
_entity_poly.type
_entity_poly.pdbx_seq_one_letter_code
_entity_poly.pdbx_strand_id
1 'polypeptide(L)'
;VLSGTSNKRLVAACASVGLRAVGVSGEDGGLLNAHVAPGAPLGRVGERITSDPRLLRDLIATGWLPVVSPVGRDADAPDASPLNLNGDDAATAIAVAMQAAELVFVADVPGVLIDGVPTAALHY
;
A
#
# COMPACT_ATOMS: atom_id res chain seq x y z
N VAL A 1 2.89 -14.26 1.29
CA VAL A 1 1.63 -14.39 0.52
C VAL A 1 1.32 -13.10 -0.23
N LEU A 2 1.26 -11.90 0.44
CA LEU A 2 0.84 -10.64 -0.20
C LEU A 2 1.77 -10.23 -1.36
N SER A 3 3.07 -10.14 -1.13
CA SER A 3 4.06 -9.72 -2.15
C SER A 3 4.31 -10.76 -3.24
N GLY A 4 3.97 -12.01 -2.97
CA GLY A 4 4.07 -13.11 -3.93
C GLY A 4 2.77 -13.31 -4.69
N THR A 5 1.96 -14.28 -4.25
CA THR A 5 0.82 -14.79 -5.01
C THR A 5 -0.24 -13.72 -5.32
N SER A 6 -0.69 -12.94 -4.33
CA SER A 6 -1.76 -11.96 -4.53
C SER A 6 -1.33 -10.82 -5.45
N ASN A 7 -0.14 -10.28 -5.22
CA ASN A 7 0.43 -9.23 -6.07
C ASN A 7 0.56 -9.71 -7.53
N LYS A 8 1.16 -10.88 -7.77
CA LYS A 8 1.37 -11.39 -9.12
C LYS A 8 0.09 -11.78 -9.83
N ARG A 9 -0.95 -12.20 -9.11
CA ARG A 9 -2.29 -12.41 -9.69
C ARG A 9 -2.89 -11.11 -10.20
N LEU A 10 -2.79 -10.02 -9.43
CA LEU A 10 -3.30 -8.73 -9.86
C LEU A 10 -2.50 -8.18 -11.05
N VAL A 11 -1.17 -8.31 -11.04
CA VAL A 11 -0.33 -7.95 -12.20
C VAL A 11 -0.75 -8.73 -13.45
N ALA A 12 -0.99 -10.03 -13.34
CA ALA A 12 -1.46 -10.84 -14.45
C ALA A 12 -2.83 -10.41 -14.97
N ALA A 13 -3.76 -10.07 -14.06
CA ALA A 13 -5.07 -9.55 -14.42
C ALA A 13 -4.96 -8.20 -15.16
N CYS A 14 -4.12 -7.29 -14.71
CA CYS A 14 -3.84 -6.04 -15.40
C CYS A 14 -3.26 -6.29 -16.80
N ALA A 15 -2.29 -7.20 -16.90
CA ALA A 15 -1.68 -7.55 -18.20
C ALA A 15 -2.69 -8.15 -19.18
N SER A 16 -3.66 -8.94 -18.71
CA SER A 16 -4.69 -9.54 -19.56
C SER A 16 -5.61 -8.53 -20.25
N VAL A 17 -5.69 -7.31 -19.72
CA VAL A 17 -6.44 -6.18 -20.32
C VAL A 17 -5.52 -5.13 -20.96
N GLY A 18 -4.26 -5.48 -21.21
CA GLY A 18 -3.30 -4.65 -21.95
C GLY A 18 -2.58 -3.58 -21.09
N LEU A 19 -2.72 -3.60 -19.78
CA LEU A 19 -2.01 -2.68 -18.90
C LEU A 19 -0.58 -3.16 -18.64
N ARG A 20 0.39 -2.24 -18.71
CA ARG A 20 1.79 -2.52 -18.38
C ARG A 20 1.98 -2.45 -16.85
N ALA A 21 1.61 -3.50 -16.16
CA ALA A 21 1.69 -3.56 -14.71
C ALA A 21 3.00 -4.20 -14.22
N VAL A 22 3.50 -3.70 -13.09
CA VAL A 22 4.65 -4.26 -12.38
C VAL A 22 4.33 -4.38 -10.90
N GLY A 23 4.62 -5.55 -10.33
CA GLY A 23 4.41 -5.80 -8.91
C GLY A 23 5.65 -5.47 -8.11
N VAL A 24 5.48 -4.62 -7.10
CA VAL A 24 6.50 -4.23 -6.13
C VAL A 24 6.02 -4.49 -4.70
N SER A 25 6.95 -4.68 -3.80
CA SER A 25 6.69 -4.65 -2.36
C SER A 25 6.95 -3.24 -1.82
N GLY A 26 6.26 -2.83 -0.77
CA GLY A 26 6.54 -1.56 -0.12
C GLY A 26 7.96 -1.46 0.45
N GLU A 27 8.65 -2.59 0.67
CA GLU A 27 10.07 -2.60 1.06
C GLU A 27 11.03 -2.27 -0.09
N ASP A 28 10.59 -2.42 -1.36
CA ASP A 28 11.43 -2.15 -2.53
C ASP A 28 11.76 -0.66 -2.62
N GLY A 29 13.05 -0.36 -2.78
CA GLY A 29 13.52 1.02 -2.85
C GLY A 29 13.24 1.88 -1.61
N GLY A 30 12.81 1.28 -0.49
CA GLY A 30 12.39 2.00 0.72
C GLY A 30 11.05 2.73 0.55
N LEU A 31 10.20 2.23 -0.34
CA LEU A 31 8.90 2.84 -0.66
C LEU A 31 8.01 3.04 0.57
N LEU A 32 7.94 2.02 1.46
CA LEU A 32 7.18 2.08 2.71
C LEU A 32 8.09 1.77 3.90
N ASN A 33 8.11 2.68 4.86
CA ASN A 33 8.82 2.53 6.12
C ASN A 33 7.82 2.71 7.27
N ALA A 34 7.98 1.91 8.33
CA ALA A 34 7.08 1.93 9.47
C ALA A 34 7.84 1.58 10.75
N HIS A 35 7.22 1.80 11.90
CA HIS A 35 7.73 1.37 13.20
C HIS A 35 6.99 0.12 13.65
N VAL A 36 7.64 -0.73 14.44
CA VAL A 36 6.98 -1.92 14.98
C VAL A 36 5.87 -1.51 15.95
N ALA A 37 4.66 -2.01 15.72
CA ALA A 37 3.52 -1.77 16.60
C ALA A 37 3.74 -2.52 17.94
N PRO A 38 3.69 -1.84 19.11
CA PRO A 38 3.84 -2.48 20.40
C PRO A 38 2.76 -3.53 20.67
N GLY A 39 3.15 -4.71 21.10
CA GLY A 39 2.21 -5.75 21.55
C GLY A 39 1.37 -6.40 20.44
N ALA A 40 1.76 -6.29 19.20
CA ALA A 40 1.03 -6.93 18.09
C ALA A 40 1.00 -8.46 18.22
N PRO A 41 -0.17 -9.08 18.41
CA PRO A 41 -0.28 -10.52 18.65
C PRO A 41 -0.03 -11.39 17.40
N LEU A 42 0.02 -10.79 16.23
CA LEU A 42 0.10 -11.46 14.92
C LEU A 42 1.45 -11.26 14.20
N GLY A 43 2.55 -11.16 14.94
CA GLY A 43 3.89 -11.04 14.36
C GLY A 43 4.35 -9.59 14.20
N ARG A 44 5.23 -9.33 13.22
CA ARG A 44 5.79 -7.99 12.98
C ARG A 44 4.80 -7.13 12.19
N VAL A 45 4.00 -6.35 12.91
CA VAL A 45 3.06 -5.37 12.34
C VAL A 45 3.66 -3.97 12.45
N GLY A 46 3.56 -3.19 11.38
CA GLY A 46 4.03 -1.80 11.35
C GLY A 46 2.92 -0.79 11.56
N GLU A 47 3.25 0.29 12.23
CA GLU A 47 2.44 1.49 12.42
C GLU A 47 3.22 2.76 12.04
N ARG A 48 2.57 3.92 12.02
CA ARG A 48 3.20 5.21 11.65
C ARG A 48 3.92 5.12 10.30
N ILE A 49 3.17 4.71 9.28
CA ILE A 49 3.70 4.43 7.94
C ILE A 49 4.09 5.73 7.25
N THR A 50 5.28 5.76 6.67
CA THR A 50 5.75 6.82 5.78
C THR A 50 6.10 6.23 4.41
N SER A 51 6.01 7.05 3.35
CA SER A 51 6.31 6.61 1.99
C SER A 51 7.34 7.52 1.33
N ASP A 52 8.32 6.90 0.65
CA ASP A 52 9.20 7.56 -0.32
C ASP A 52 8.68 7.28 -1.74
N PRO A 53 8.11 8.28 -2.43
CA PRO A 53 7.40 8.05 -3.68
C PRO A 53 8.32 7.93 -4.91
N ARG A 54 9.63 8.03 -4.78
CA ARG A 54 10.58 8.10 -5.91
C ARG A 54 10.43 6.91 -6.85
N LEU A 55 10.43 5.69 -6.32
CA LEU A 55 10.25 4.47 -7.12
C LEU A 55 8.95 4.50 -7.94
N LEU A 56 7.84 4.90 -7.31
CA LEU A 56 6.54 4.94 -8.00
C LEU A 56 6.52 6.02 -9.09
N ARG A 57 7.10 7.18 -8.82
CA ARG A 57 7.20 8.26 -9.82
C ARG A 57 8.00 7.82 -11.05
N ASP A 58 9.13 7.14 -10.86
CA ASP A 58 9.95 6.63 -11.95
C ASP A 58 9.22 5.58 -12.78
N LEU A 59 8.54 4.63 -12.12
CA LEU A 59 7.73 3.61 -12.81
C LEU A 59 6.61 4.24 -13.63
N ILE A 60 5.85 5.16 -13.03
CA ILE A 60 4.73 5.84 -13.70
C ILE A 60 5.25 6.70 -14.87
N ALA A 61 6.34 7.44 -14.68
CA ALA A 61 6.94 8.26 -15.74
C ALA A 61 7.38 7.44 -16.96
N THR A 62 7.72 6.16 -16.77
CA THR A 62 8.08 5.23 -17.85
C THR A 62 6.89 4.38 -18.34
N GLY A 63 5.66 4.72 -17.92
CA GLY A 63 4.42 4.10 -18.41
C GLY A 63 4.07 2.77 -17.75
N TRP A 64 4.59 2.49 -16.56
CA TRP A 64 4.21 1.32 -15.78
C TRP A 64 3.10 1.65 -14.78
N LEU A 65 2.22 0.68 -14.56
CA LEU A 65 1.25 0.68 -13.47
C LEU A 65 1.83 -0.12 -12.29
N PRO A 66 2.30 0.52 -11.22
CA PRO A 66 2.82 -0.21 -10.06
C PRO A 66 1.67 -0.82 -9.24
N VAL A 67 1.82 -2.09 -8.90
CA VAL A 67 0.95 -2.83 -7.97
C VAL A 67 1.74 -3.06 -6.69
N VAL A 68 1.39 -2.36 -5.64
CA VAL A 68 2.15 -2.34 -4.38
C VAL A 68 1.56 -3.30 -3.36
N SER A 69 2.40 -4.13 -2.76
CA SER A 69 2.01 -4.94 -1.59
C SER A 69 2.29 -4.16 -0.30
N PRO A 70 1.37 -4.20 0.70
CA PRO A 70 1.51 -3.47 1.97
C PRO A 70 2.47 -4.19 2.94
N VAL A 71 3.72 -4.25 2.53
CA VAL A 71 4.84 -4.77 3.32
C VAL A 71 5.89 -3.68 3.34
N GLY A 72 6.40 -3.30 4.50
CA GLY A 72 7.33 -2.19 4.63
C GLY A 72 8.59 -2.56 5.39
N ARG A 73 9.57 -1.66 5.35
CA ARG A 73 10.79 -1.76 6.15
C ARG A 73 10.55 -1.26 7.57
N ASP A 74 11.24 -1.88 8.51
CA ASP A 74 11.37 -1.35 9.86
C ASP A 74 12.29 -0.12 9.84
N ALA A 75 11.75 1.03 10.21
CA ALA A 75 12.50 2.29 10.21
C ALA A 75 13.60 2.31 11.28
N ASP A 76 13.43 1.56 12.37
CA ASP A 76 14.38 1.50 13.48
C ASP A 76 15.43 0.40 13.29
N ALA A 77 15.13 -0.61 12.45
CA ALA A 77 16.00 -1.76 12.17
C ALA A 77 15.88 -2.20 10.70
N PRO A 78 16.48 -1.46 9.76
CA PRO A 78 16.30 -1.71 8.31
C PRO A 78 16.72 -3.10 7.83
N ASP A 79 17.64 -3.77 8.54
CA ASP A 79 18.10 -5.13 8.25
C ASP A 79 17.23 -6.23 8.87
N ALA A 80 16.21 -5.84 9.66
CA ALA A 80 15.27 -6.79 10.25
C ALA A 80 14.29 -7.32 9.20
N SER A 81 13.56 -8.37 9.59
CA SER A 81 12.46 -8.90 8.75
C SER A 81 11.41 -7.81 8.48
N PRO A 82 10.81 -7.81 7.28
CA PRO A 82 9.81 -6.82 6.91
C PRO A 82 8.62 -6.76 7.87
N LEU A 83 7.93 -5.62 7.87
CA LEU A 83 6.72 -5.38 8.63
C LEU A 83 5.49 -5.59 7.75
N ASN A 84 4.49 -6.26 8.29
CA ASN A 84 3.16 -6.33 7.67
C ASN A 84 2.41 -5.02 7.98
N LEU A 85 1.89 -4.35 6.97
CA LEU A 85 1.22 -3.06 7.09
C LEU A 85 -0.28 -3.19 6.82
N ASN A 86 -1.07 -2.33 7.44
CA ASN A 86 -2.47 -2.17 7.05
C ASN A 86 -2.52 -1.61 5.62
N GLY A 87 -3.36 -2.20 4.76
CA GLY A 87 -3.44 -1.84 3.35
C GLY A 87 -3.94 -0.42 3.11
N ASP A 88 -4.94 0.01 3.87
CA ASP A 88 -5.54 1.34 3.74
C ASP A 88 -4.59 2.43 4.25
N ASP A 89 -3.89 2.17 5.36
CA ASP A 89 -2.87 3.08 5.89
C ASP A 89 -1.68 3.21 4.94
N ALA A 90 -1.23 2.11 4.34
CA ALA A 90 -0.18 2.10 3.33
C ALA A 90 -0.59 2.87 2.07
N ALA A 91 -1.82 2.67 1.59
CA ALA A 91 -2.36 3.41 0.45
C ALA A 91 -2.46 4.90 0.74
N THR A 92 -2.91 5.27 1.94
CA THR A 92 -2.98 6.66 2.40
C THR A 92 -1.60 7.30 2.46
N ALA A 93 -0.60 6.62 3.02
CA ALA A 93 0.78 7.12 3.07
C ALA A 93 1.36 7.36 1.66
N ILE A 94 1.11 6.43 0.73
CA ILE A 94 1.51 6.59 -0.67
C ILE A 94 0.80 7.77 -1.33
N ALA A 95 -0.51 7.88 -1.17
CA ALA A 95 -1.30 8.95 -1.78
C ALA A 95 -0.84 10.34 -1.32
N VAL A 96 -0.58 10.51 -0.03
CA VAL A 96 -0.03 11.75 0.53
C VAL A 96 1.35 12.06 -0.04
N ALA A 97 2.28 11.09 -0.05
CA ALA A 97 3.63 11.28 -0.56
C ALA A 97 3.66 11.56 -2.07
N MET A 98 2.78 10.95 -2.84
CA MET A 98 2.60 11.17 -4.28
C MET A 98 1.91 12.51 -4.59
N GLN A 99 1.27 13.15 -3.60
CA GLN A 99 0.35 14.28 -3.80
C GLN A 99 -0.77 13.90 -4.79
N ALA A 100 -1.36 12.72 -4.59
CA ALA A 100 -2.40 12.19 -5.45
C ALA A 100 -3.64 13.11 -5.39
N ALA A 101 -4.25 13.33 -6.55
CA ALA A 101 -5.49 14.11 -6.62
C ALA A 101 -6.69 13.35 -6.04
N GLU A 102 -6.61 12.03 -6.03
CA GLU A 102 -7.68 11.15 -5.55
C GLU A 102 -7.10 9.85 -5.00
N LEU A 103 -7.72 9.32 -3.97
CA LEU A 103 -7.51 7.96 -3.44
C LEU A 103 -8.84 7.22 -3.42
N VAL A 104 -8.91 6.08 -4.10
CA VAL A 104 -10.11 5.25 -4.18
C VAL A 104 -9.90 3.96 -3.40
N PHE A 105 -10.74 3.71 -2.41
CA PHE A 105 -10.80 2.42 -1.71
C PHE A 105 -11.85 1.53 -2.36
N VAL A 106 -11.44 0.32 -2.75
CA VAL A 106 -12.35 -0.71 -3.26
C VAL A 106 -12.57 -1.75 -2.18
N ALA A 107 -13.78 -1.81 -1.67
CA ALA A 107 -14.16 -2.71 -0.58
C ALA A 107 -15.46 -3.45 -0.92
N ASP A 108 -15.76 -4.49 -0.17
CA ASP A 108 -16.99 -5.29 -0.27
C ASP A 108 -18.17 -4.69 0.53
N VAL A 109 -17.99 -3.49 1.07
CA VAL A 109 -19.00 -2.73 1.80
C VAL A 109 -19.44 -1.49 1.00
N PRO A 110 -20.71 -1.02 1.17
CA PRO A 110 -21.27 0.06 0.33
C PRO A 110 -20.68 1.47 0.62
N GLY A 111 -19.69 1.59 1.48
CA GLY A 111 -19.04 2.86 1.83
C GLY A 111 -18.52 2.89 3.26
N VAL A 112 -18.05 4.06 3.69
CA VAL A 112 -17.66 4.26 5.10
C VAL A 112 -18.90 4.22 5.98
N LEU A 113 -18.87 3.39 7.02
CA LEU A 113 -19.94 3.28 7.99
C LEU A 113 -19.67 4.21 9.17
N ILE A 114 -20.60 5.13 9.44
CA ILE A 114 -20.64 5.90 10.69
C ILE A 114 -21.84 5.40 11.48
N ASP A 115 -21.60 4.89 12.67
CA ASP A 115 -22.63 4.26 13.53
C ASP A 115 -23.47 3.19 12.79
N GLY A 116 -22.81 2.43 11.91
CA GLY A 116 -23.44 1.38 11.11
C GLY A 116 -24.23 1.85 9.88
N VAL A 117 -24.22 3.16 9.57
CA VAL A 117 -24.92 3.74 8.43
C VAL A 117 -23.90 4.11 7.33
N PRO A 118 -24.12 3.67 6.06
CA PRO A 118 -23.24 4.06 4.96
C PRO A 118 -23.31 5.57 4.72
N THR A 119 -22.16 6.21 4.68
CA THR A 119 -22.02 7.66 4.44
C THR A 119 -21.46 7.90 3.04
N ALA A 120 -22.17 8.69 2.23
CA ALA A 120 -21.81 8.96 0.83
C ALA A 120 -20.63 9.91 0.68
N ALA A 121 -20.34 10.77 1.65
CA ALA A 121 -19.23 11.70 1.63
C ALA A 121 -18.78 12.07 3.05
N LEU A 122 -17.47 12.20 3.24
CA LEU A 122 -16.87 12.77 4.45
C LEU A 122 -16.25 14.12 4.07
N HIS A 123 -16.55 15.16 4.85
CA HIS A 123 -15.93 16.48 4.72
C HIS A 123 -14.99 16.69 5.91
N TYR A 124 -13.78 17.11 5.63
CA TYR A 124 -12.76 17.48 6.62
C TYR A 124 -12.68 18.99 6.78
#